data_b3d136c3969f88b5f11f8ab949dab0d1
#
_entry.id   b3d136c3969f88b5f11f8ab949dab0d1
#
_cell.length_a   1.000
_cell.length_b   1.000
_cell.length_c   1.000
_cell.angle_alpha   90.00
_cell.angle_beta   90.00
_cell.angle_gamma   90.00
#
_symmetry.space_group_name_H-M   'P 1'
#
loop_
_entity.id
_entity.type
_entity.pdbx_description
1 polymer ?
#
loop_
_entity_poly.entity_id
_entity_poly.type
_entity_poly.pdbx_seq_one_letter_code
_entity_poly.pdbx_strand_id
1 'polypeptide(L)'
;SDESHVTIPQIGGMYRGDRARKETLVEYGFRLPSALDNRPLKFEEFEALAPQTIYVSATPGNYELEKSGGDVVDQVVRPTGLLDPIIEVRPVATQVDDLLSEIRQRAAINERVLVTTLTKRMAEDLTEYLEEHGERVRYLHSDIDTVERMEIIRDLRLGEFDVLVGINLLREGLDMPEVSLVAILDADKEGFLRSERSLIQTIGRAARNVNGKAILYGDKITPSMAKAIGETERRREKQQKYNEEHGITPQGLNKKVVDILALGQNIAKTKAKGRGKSRPIVEPDNVPMDMSPKALQQKIHELEGLMMQHAQNLEFEEAAQIRDQLHQLRELFIAAS
;
A
#
# COMPACT_ATOMS: atom_id res chain seq x y z
N SER A 1 7.77 13.43 3.77
CA SER A 1 8.00 12.51 2.64
C SER A 1 7.63 11.11 3.07
N ASP A 2 6.56 10.59 2.51
CA ASP A 2 6.12 9.21 2.70
C ASP A 2 6.95 8.28 1.82
N GLU A 3 7.18 7.04 2.29
CA GLU A 3 8.05 6.05 1.63
C GLU A 3 9.37 6.67 1.15
N SER A 4 10.01 7.42 2.05
CA SER A 4 11.17 8.26 1.73
C SER A 4 12.35 7.48 1.14
N HIS A 5 12.53 6.22 1.55
CA HIS A 5 13.57 5.32 1.02
C HIS A 5 13.45 5.07 -0.49
N VAL A 6 12.29 5.32 -1.10
CA VAL A 6 12.03 5.26 -2.55
C VAL A 6 11.93 6.66 -3.14
N THR A 7 11.18 7.55 -2.50
CA THR A 7 10.91 8.91 -2.98
C THR A 7 12.20 9.73 -3.16
N ILE A 8 13.11 9.69 -2.19
CA ILE A 8 14.35 10.46 -2.23
C ILE A 8 15.27 10.03 -3.39
N PRO A 9 15.57 8.74 -3.58
CA PRO A 9 16.31 8.28 -4.75
C PRO A 9 15.65 8.63 -6.09
N GLN A 10 14.32 8.59 -6.17
CA GLN A 10 13.58 8.99 -7.38
C GLN A 10 13.78 10.47 -7.70
N ILE A 11 13.65 11.36 -6.72
CA ILE A 11 13.93 12.79 -6.89
C ILE A 11 15.38 12.99 -7.36
N GLY A 12 16.34 12.31 -6.75
CA GLY A 12 17.74 12.34 -7.17
C GLY A 12 18.00 11.85 -8.61
N GLY A 13 17.19 10.90 -9.07
CA GLY A 13 17.28 10.35 -10.43
C GLY A 13 16.62 11.20 -11.51
N MET A 14 15.65 12.05 -11.17
CA MET A 14 14.82 12.78 -12.14
C MET A 14 15.65 13.67 -13.08
N TYR A 15 16.53 14.50 -12.55
CA TYR A 15 17.38 15.37 -13.36
C TYR A 15 18.29 14.58 -14.30
N ARG A 16 18.97 13.56 -13.77
CA ARG A 16 19.93 12.75 -14.55
C ARG A 16 19.25 12.00 -15.68
N GLY A 17 18.09 11.39 -15.42
CA GLY A 17 17.32 10.67 -16.43
C GLY A 17 16.76 11.60 -17.53
N ASP A 18 16.20 12.76 -17.16
CA ASP A 18 15.71 13.75 -18.12
C ASP A 18 16.86 14.31 -18.96
N ARG A 19 17.99 14.64 -18.34
CA ARG A 19 19.18 15.18 -19.00
C ARG A 19 19.73 14.20 -20.02
N ALA A 20 19.98 12.96 -19.64
CA ALA A 20 20.52 11.92 -20.52
C ALA A 20 19.61 11.70 -21.76
N ARG A 21 18.30 11.59 -21.54
CA ARG A 21 17.34 11.45 -22.63
C ARG A 21 17.37 12.63 -23.58
N LYS A 22 17.37 13.86 -23.06
CA LYS A 22 17.36 15.08 -23.87
C LYS A 22 18.67 15.28 -24.63
N GLU A 23 19.80 14.99 -24.04
CA GLU A 23 21.10 15.04 -24.72
C GLU A 23 21.11 14.14 -25.95
N THR A 24 20.65 12.89 -25.81
CA THR A 24 20.50 11.97 -26.94
C THR A 24 19.57 12.54 -28.01
N LEU A 25 18.41 13.08 -27.64
CA LEU A 25 17.46 13.64 -28.60
C LEU A 25 17.99 14.89 -29.33
N VAL A 26 18.80 15.71 -28.67
CA VAL A 26 19.46 16.88 -29.26
C VAL A 26 20.57 16.44 -30.18
N GLU A 27 21.42 15.51 -29.76
CA GLU A 27 22.54 14.97 -30.52
C GLU A 27 22.08 14.40 -31.89
N TYR A 28 20.98 13.67 -31.90
CA TYR A 28 20.40 13.07 -33.09
C TYR A 28 19.42 14.02 -33.84
N GLY A 29 19.31 15.29 -33.47
CA GLY A 29 18.50 16.30 -34.15
C GLY A 29 16.98 16.17 -33.94
N PHE A 30 16.51 15.34 -33.03
CA PHE A 30 15.08 15.21 -32.73
C PHE A 30 14.54 16.34 -31.85
N ARG A 31 15.42 17.09 -31.17
CA ARG A 31 15.09 18.26 -30.36
C ARG A 31 16.14 19.37 -30.55
N LEU A 32 15.71 20.60 -30.31
CA LEU A 32 16.62 21.75 -30.29
C LEU A 32 17.46 21.75 -29.00
N PRO A 33 18.68 22.35 -29.01
CA PRO A 33 19.51 22.51 -27.84
C PRO A 33 18.80 23.16 -26.64
N SER A 34 17.90 24.09 -26.87
CA SER A 34 17.07 24.74 -25.83
C SER A 34 16.16 23.78 -25.05
N ALA A 35 15.95 22.54 -25.53
CA ALA A 35 15.23 21.53 -24.78
C ALA A 35 15.92 21.18 -23.44
N LEU A 36 17.22 21.45 -23.33
CA LEU A 36 18.03 21.22 -22.12
C LEU A 36 17.75 22.26 -21.02
N ASP A 37 17.18 23.44 -21.38
CA ASP A 37 16.89 24.51 -20.44
C ASP A 37 15.64 24.21 -19.57
N ASN A 38 14.67 23.52 -20.16
CA ASN A 38 13.49 23.04 -19.43
C ASN A 38 13.81 21.71 -18.73
N ARG A 39 14.14 21.75 -17.48
CA ARG A 39 14.65 20.61 -16.71
C ARG A 39 14.03 20.50 -15.31
N PRO A 40 13.96 19.30 -14.73
CA PRO A 40 13.69 19.14 -13.31
C PRO A 40 14.81 19.77 -12.46
N LEU A 41 14.51 20.00 -11.19
CA LEU A 41 15.52 20.42 -10.22
C LEU A 41 16.64 19.37 -10.11
N LYS A 42 17.86 19.83 -9.91
CA LYS A 42 18.92 18.97 -9.39
C LYS A 42 18.66 18.63 -7.94
N PHE A 43 19.26 17.56 -7.44
CA PHE A 43 19.02 17.12 -6.08
C PHE A 43 19.44 18.18 -5.05
N GLU A 44 20.57 18.85 -5.27
CA GLU A 44 21.09 19.92 -4.40
C GLU A 44 20.17 21.16 -4.39
N GLU A 45 19.53 21.44 -5.54
CA GLU A 45 18.55 22.52 -5.63
C GLU A 45 17.28 22.17 -4.87
N PHE A 46 16.84 20.91 -4.95
CA PHE A 46 15.73 20.39 -4.16
C PHE A 46 16.03 20.50 -2.66
N GLU A 47 17.20 20.06 -2.22
CA GLU A 47 17.60 20.15 -0.81
C GLU A 47 17.62 21.60 -0.30
N ALA A 48 18.11 22.53 -1.11
CA ALA A 48 18.18 23.96 -0.74
C ALA A 48 16.79 24.62 -0.61
N LEU A 49 15.80 24.13 -1.35
CA LEU A 49 14.42 24.61 -1.34
C LEU A 49 13.53 23.88 -0.34
N ALA A 50 13.92 22.67 0.08
CA ALA A 50 13.11 21.85 0.96
C ALA A 50 12.99 22.50 2.35
N PRO A 51 11.76 22.66 2.88
CA PRO A 51 11.54 23.11 4.25
C PRO A 51 11.94 22.00 5.25
N GLN A 52 11.62 22.21 6.53
CA GLN A 52 11.70 21.12 7.50
C GLN A 52 10.93 19.91 6.99
N THR A 53 11.59 18.76 6.95
CA THR A 53 11.05 17.54 6.33
C THR A 53 10.99 16.41 7.34
N ILE A 54 9.83 15.77 7.42
CA ILE A 54 9.64 14.51 8.16
C ILE A 54 9.72 13.36 7.14
N TYR A 55 10.63 12.44 7.35
CA TYR A 55 10.78 11.22 6.54
C TYR A 55 10.03 10.08 7.20
N VAL A 56 9.16 9.42 6.44
CA VAL A 56 8.38 8.26 6.90
C VAL A 56 8.72 7.06 6.04
N SER A 57 9.11 5.97 6.67
CA SER A 57 9.43 4.72 5.98
C SER A 57 9.41 3.53 6.95
N ALA A 58 8.93 2.38 6.50
CA ALA A 58 9.10 1.12 7.24
C ALA A 58 10.55 0.60 7.20
N THR A 59 11.33 1.06 6.22
CA THR A 59 12.72 0.67 5.96
C THR A 59 13.55 1.88 5.55
N PRO A 60 13.91 2.79 6.49
CA PRO A 60 14.63 4.03 6.19
C PRO A 60 15.91 3.79 5.39
N GLY A 61 16.23 4.73 4.49
CA GLY A 61 17.46 4.73 3.70
C GLY A 61 18.65 5.37 4.46
N ASN A 62 19.83 5.25 3.90
CA ASN A 62 21.02 5.88 4.50
C ASN A 62 20.91 7.41 4.52
N TYR A 63 20.30 7.99 3.47
CA TYR A 63 20.12 9.43 3.37
C TYR A 63 19.30 9.98 4.56
N GLU A 64 18.15 9.35 4.88
CA GLU A 64 17.29 9.80 5.98
C GLU A 64 18.00 9.66 7.32
N LEU A 65 18.71 8.56 7.53
CA LEU A 65 19.46 8.30 8.75
C LEU A 65 20.61 9.32 8.94
N GLU A 66 21.33 9.66 7.87
CA GLU A 66 22.37 10.68 7.90
C GLU A 66 21.81 12.08 8.16
N LYS A 67 20.70 12.46 7.51
CA LYS A 67 20.07 13.77 7.67
C LYS A 67 19.42 13.95 9.04
N SER A 68 18.94 12.91 9.67
CA SER A 68 18.39 12.93 11.04
C SER A 68 19.46 12.80 12.13
N GLY A 69 20.74 12.63 11.76
CA GLY A 69 21.79 12.36 12.73
C GLY A 69 21.64 11.01 13.45
N GLY A 70 20.84 10.10 12.88
CA GLY A 70 20.50 8.79 13.46
C GLY A 70 19.27 8.83 14.38
N ASP A 71 18.65 10.00 14.57
CA ASP A 71 17.43 10.13 15.36
C ASP A 71 16.24 9.52 14.60
N VAL A 72 15.68 8.46 15.15
CA VAL A 72 14.54 7.73 14.59
C VAL A 72 13.43 7.60 15.62
N VAL A 73 12.22 7.99 15.25
CA VAL A 73 11.01 7.73 16.04
C VAL A 73 10.36 6.45 15.54
N ASP A 74 10.30 5.46 16.42
CA ASP A 74 9.81 4.12 16.11
C ASP A 74 8.30 4.03 16.36
N GLN A 75 7.51 4.14 15.30
CA GLN A 75 6.05 4.00 15.36
C GLN A 75 5.62 2.60 14.88
N VAL A 76 5.74 1.61 15.73
CA VAL A 76 5.43 0.20 15.45
C VAL A 76 4.02 -0.18 15.86
N VAL A 77 3.51 0.42 16.94
CA VAL A 77 2.23 0.04 17.52
C VAL A 77 1.04 0.45 16.63
N ARG A 78 0.17 -0.52 16.36
CA ARG A 78 -1.06 -0.36 15.59
C ARG A 78 -2.27 -0.31 16.53
N PRO A 79 -3.20 0.65 16.37
CA PRO A 79 -4.43 0.73 17.18
C PRO A 79 -5.32 -0.51 17.04
N THR A 80 -5.28 -1.20 15.90
CA THR A 80 -6.02 -2.43 15.63
C THR A 80 -5.53 -3.63 16.43
N GLY A 81 -4.36 -3.54 17.05
CA GLY A 81 -3.70 -4.64 17.73
C GLY A 81 -3.10 -5.71 16.81
N LEU A 82 -3.19 -5.54 15.48
CA LEU A 82 -2.68 -6.52 14.51
C LEU A 82 -1.17 -6.69 14.65
N LEU A 83 -0.76 -7.94 14.72
CA LEU A 83 0.64 -8.34 14.85
C LEU A 83 1.31 -8.43 13.47
N ASP A 84 2.62 -8.22 13.43
CA ASP A 84 3.41 -8.61 12.27
C ASP A 84 3.34 -10.13 12.05
N PRO A 85 3.46 -10.62 10.78
CA PRO A 85 3.24 -12.02 10.47
C PRO A 85 4.25 -12.95 11.17
N ILE A 86 3.83 -14.17 11.42
CA ILE A 86 4.73 -15.25 11.84
C ILE A 86 5.59 -15.65 10.66
N ILE A 87 6.90 -15.79 10.86
CA ILE A 87 7.83 -16.19 9.81
C ILE A 87 8.25 -17.64 10.00
N GLU A 88 8.18 -18.42 8.91
CA GLU A 88 8.73 -19.76 8.83
C GLU A 88 9.77 -19.82 7.71
N VAL A 89 10.88 -20.51 7.97
CA VAL A 89 11.89 -20.84 6.95
C VAL A 89 11.73 -22.31 6.62
N ARG A 90 11.55 -22.61 5.33
CA ARG A 90 11.32 -23.98 4.85
C ARG A 90 12.30 -24.34 3.71
N PRO A 91 12.62 -25.65 3.49
CA PRO A 91 13.56 -26.08 2.45
C PRO A 91 13.10 -25.70 1.05
N VAL A 92 14.05 -25.40 0.16
CA VAL A 92 13.79 -25.10 -1.25
C VAL A 92 13.35 -26.33 -2.04
N ALA A 93 13.86 -27.51 -1.72
CA ALA A 93 13.64 -28.74 -2.48
C ALA A 93 12.15 -29.09 -2.68
N THR A 94 11.28 -28.72 -1.74
CA THR A 94 9.84 -29.02 -1.75
C THR A 94 8.98 -27.75 -1.85
N GLN A 95 9.58 -26.60 -2.21
CA GLN A 95 8.91 -25.29 -2.09
C GLN A 95 7.62 -25.19 -2.91
N VAL A 96 7.54 -25.84 -4.08
CA VAL A 96 6.35 -25.74 -4.95
C VAL A 96 5.20 -26.60 -4.42
N ASP A 97 5.46 -27.83 -3.99
CA ASP A 97 4.44 -28.73 -3.44
C ASP A 97 3.93 -28.25 -2.08
N ASP A 98 4.84 -27.76 -1.24
CA ASP A 98 4.51 -27.18 0.05
C ASP A 98 3.67 -25.91 -0.11
N LEU A 99 4.07 -25.04 -1.05
CA LEU A 99 3.31 -23.84 -1.40
C LEU A 99 1.90 -24.17 -1.89
N LEU A 100 1.73 -25.17 -2.77
CA LEU A 100 0.42 -25.62 -3.24
C LEU A 100 -0.48 -26.06 -2.08
N SER A 101 0.07 -26.79 -1.10
CA SER A 101 -0.65 -27.19 0.11
C SER A 101 -1.11 -26.00 0.95
N GLU A 102 -0.22 -25.01 1.16
CA GLU A 102 -0.54 -23.79 1.90
C GLU A 102 -1.59 -22.94 1.16
N ILE A 103 -1.51 -22.83 -0.17
CA ILE A 103 -2.51 -22.14 -1.00
C ILE A 103 -3.90 -22.74 -0.77
N ARG A 104 -4.03 -24.06 -0.84
CA ARG A 104 -5.31 -24.77 -0.64
C ARG A 104 -5.91 -24.51 0.73
N GLN A 105 -5.07 -24.50 1.77
CA GLN A 105 -5.52 -24.19 3.14
C GLN A 105 -6.07 -22.76 3.24
N ARG A 106 -5.43 -21.78 2.58
CA ARG A 106 -5.85 -20.38 2.62
C ARG A 106 -7.09 -20.13 1.76
N ALA A 107 -7.14 -20.71 0.57
CA ALA A 107 -8.30 -20.63 -0.32
C ALA A 107 -9.57 -21.22 0.34
N ALA A 108 -9.42 -22.32 1.10
CA ALA A 108 -10.53 -22.95 1.81
C ALA A 108 -11.19 -22.05 2.85
N ILE A 109 -10.46 -21.10 3.43
CA ILE A 109 -10.98 -20.11 4.39
C ILE A 109 -11.16 -18.73 3.79
N ASN A 110 -11.17 -18.66 2.45
CA ASN A 110 -11.36 -17.42 1.67
C ASN A 110 -10.32 -16.33 1.95
N GLU A 111 -9.08 -16.73 2.23
CA GLU A 111 -7.93 -15.83 2.36
C GLU A 111 -7.08 -15.85 1.09
N ARG A 112 -6.24 -14.83 0.91
CA ARG A 112 -5.43 -14.63 -0.30
C ARG A 112 -3.95 -14.87 -0.02
N VAL A 113 -3.23 -15.24 -1.10
CA VAL A 113 -1.82 -15.58 -1.07
C VAL A 113 -1.03 -14.72 -2.04
N LEU A 114 0.08 -14.15 -1.58
CA LEU A 114 1.07 -13.51 -2.45
C LEU A 114 2.30 -14.40 -2.56
N VAL A 115 2.78 -14.59 -3.78
CA VAL A 115 3.99 -15.38 -4.05
C VAL A 115 4.99 -14.53 -4.81
N THR A 116 6.24 -14.45 -4.29
CA THR A 116 7.33 -13.75 -4.98
C THR A 116 8.36 -14.70 -5.52
N THR A 117 8.72 -14.51 -6.79
CA THR A 117 9.75 -15.26 -7.49
C THR A 117 10.96 -14.36 -7.83
N LEU A 118 12.04 -14.91 -8.34
CA LEU A 118 13.24 -14.16 -8.74
C LEU A 118 13.21 -13.71 -10.19
N THR A 119 12.54 -14.48 -11.06
CA THR A 119 12.56 -14.23 -12.51
C THR A 119 11.14 -14.30 -13.10
N LYS A 120 10.98 -13.63 -14.25
CA LYS A 120 9.75 -13.65 -15.03
C LYS A 120 9.35 -15.08 -15.41
N ARG A 121 10.31 -15.84 -15.95
CA ARG A 121 10.10 -17.23 -16.34
C ARG A 121 9.61 -18.10 -15.17
N MET A 122 10.26 -17.98 -14.01
CA MET A 122 9.85 -18.73 -12.82
C MET A 122 8.42 -18.36 -12.37
N ALA A 123 8.02 -17.10 -12.50
CA ALA A 123 6.67 -16.67 -12.19
C ALA A 123 5.65 -17.24 -13.18
N GLU A 124 5.99 -17.25 -14.47
CA GLU A 124 5.16 -17.84 -15.54
C GLU A 124 5.01 -19.34 -15.36
N ASP A 125 6.11 -20.08 -15.23
CA ASP A 125 6.14 -21.53 -15.00
C ASP A 125 5.34 -21.93 -13.74
N LEU A 126 5.47 -21.15 -12.65
CA LEU A 126 4.72 -21.39 -11.42
C LEU A 126 3.22 -21.13 -11.59
N THR A 127 2.86 -20.08 -12.32
CA THR A 127 1.45 -19.75 -12.57
C THR A 127 0.79 -20.86 -13.36
N GLU A 128 1.41 -21.32 -14.44
CA GLU A 128 0.94 -22.45 -15.27
C GLU A 128 0.78 -23.72 -14.42
N TYR A 129 1.79 -24.05 -13.61
CA TYR A 129 1.71 -25.20 -12.69
C TYR A 129 0.53 -25.13 -11.72
N LEU A 130 0.30 -23.96 -11.12
CA LEU A 130 -0.81 -23.78 -10.17
C LEU A 130 -2.17 -23.85 -10.88
N GLU A 131 -2.31 -23.31 -12.10
CA GLU A 131 -3.52 -23.41 -12.93
C GLU A 131 -3.83 -24.87 -13.30
N GLU A 132 -2.82 -25.64 -13.71
CA GLU A 132 -2.96 -27.08 -14.01
C GLU A 132 -3.44 -27.89 -12.79
N HIS A 133 -3.10 -27.43 -11.58
CA HIS A 133 -3.54 -28.05 -10.33
C HIS A 133 -4.89 -27.50 -9.81
N GLY A 134 -5.57 -26.68 -10.61
CA GLY A 134 -6.92 -26.18 -10.35
C GLY A 134 -6.98 -24.97 -9.42
N GLU A 135 -5.85 -24.32 -9.15
CA GLU A 135 -5.82 -23.12 -8.32
C GLU A 135 -6.18 -21.87 -9.13
N ARG A 136 -6.91 -20.94 -8.52
CA ARG A 136 -7.24 -19.65 -9.13
C ARG A 136 -6.08 -18.67 -8.89
N VAL A 137 -5.24 -18.53 -9.90
CA VAL A 137 -3.99 -17.75 -9.82
C VAL A 137 -3.91 -16.70 -10.93
N ARG A 138 -3.25 -15.59 -10.66
CA ARG A 138 -2.83 -14.61 -11.68
C ARG A 138 -1.36 -14.24 -11.50
N TYR A 139 -0.72 -13.91 -12.61
CA TYR A 139 0.63 -13.40 -12.67
C TYR A 139 0.63 -11.88 -12.86
N LEU A 140 1.40 -11.17 -12.01
CA LEU A 140 1.62 -9.74 -12.11
C LEU A 140 3.01 -9.47 -12.69
N HIS A 141 3.10 -9.24 -14.00
CA HIS A 141 4.37 -8.93 -14.66
C HIS A 141 4.68 -7.42 -14.70
N SER A 142 5.94 -7.08 -15.03
CA SER A 142 6.44 -5.69 -14.97
C SER A 142 5.82 -4.76 -16.02
N ASP A 143 5.31 -5.33 -17.12
CA ASP A 143 4.87 -4.59 -18.30
C ASP A 143 3.37 -4.22 -18.25
N ILE A 144 2.68 -4.67 -17.20
CA ILE A 144 1.27 -4.35 -16.94
C ILE A 144 1.14 -2.85 -16.63
N ASP A 145 0.19 -2.19 -17.28
CA ASP A 145 -0.08 -0.79 -17.01
C ASP A 145 -0.72 -0.56 -15.62
N THR A 146 -0.80 0.69 -15.22
CA THR A 146 -1.28 1.04 -13.87
C THR A 146 -2.75 0.69 -13.68
N VAL A 147 -3.59 0.80 -14.72
CA VAL A 147 -5.03 0.54 -14.64
C VAL A 147 -5.28 -0.96 -14.50
N GLU A 148 -4.67 -1.77 -15.36
CA GLU A 148 -4.77 -3.23 -15.32
C GLU A 148 -4.24 -3.78 -13.98
N ARG A 149 -3.14 -3.20 -13.45
CA ARG A 149 -2.63 -3.55 -12.14
C ARG A 149 -3.65 -3.31 -11.02
N MET A 150 -4.35 -2.18 -11.06
CA MET A 150 -5.38 -1.87 -10.07
C MET A 150 -6.57 -2.83 -10.17
N GLU A 151 -6.95 -3.25 -11.38
CA GLU A 151 -7.98 -4.27 -11.62
C GLU A 151 -7.57 -5.61 -11.03
N ILE A 152 -6.35 -6.08 -11.29
CA ILE A 152 -5.83 -7.34 -10.73
C ILE A 152 -5.88 -7.32 -9.20
N ILE A 153 -5.46 -6.21 -8.57
CA ILE A 153 -5.47 -6.10 -7.10
C ILE A 153 -6.91 -6.07 -6.57
N ARG A 154 -7.82 -5.35 -7.22
CA ARG A 154 -9.24 -5.35 -6.88
C ARG A 154 -9.83 -6.76 -6.97
N ASP A 155 -9.57 -7.47 -8.05
CA ASP A 155 -10.08 -8.81 -8.31
C ASP A 155 -9.55 -9.82 -7.28
N LEU A 156 -8.27 -9.71 -6.89
CA LEU A 156 -7.70 -10.48 -5.77
C LEU A 156 -8.48 -10.24 -4.47
N ARG A 157 -8.74 -8.99 -4.13
CA ARG A 157 -9.48 -8.61 -2.92
C ARG A 157 -10.94 -9.08 -2.96
N LEU A 158 -11.58 -9.03 -4.11
CA LEU A 158 -12.94 -9.53 -4.33
C LEU A 158 -13.03 -11.07 -4.32
N GLY A 159 -11.90 -11.76 -4.48
CA GLY A 159 -11.85 -13.22 -4.49
C GLY A 159 -12.17 -13.84 -5.85
N GLU A 160 -12.02 -13.10 -6.92
CA GLU A 160 -12.09 -13.65 -8.28
C GLU A 160 -10.97 -14.68 -8.52
N PHE A 161 -9.86 -14.51 -7.81
CA PHE A 161 -8.77 -15.50 -7.72
C PHE A 161 -8.11 -15.43 -6.33
N ASP A 162 -7.32 -16.45 -5.97
CA ASP A 162 -6.81 -16.63 -4.62
C ASP A 162 -5.32 -16.30 -4.49
N VAL A 163 -4.57 -16.45 -5.59
CA VAL A 163 -3.11 -16.36 -5.59
C VAL A 163 -2.62 -15.32 -6.59
N LEU A 164 -1.78 -14.43 -6.12
CA LEU A 164 -1.06 -13.47 -6.97
C LEU A 164 0.43 -13.81 -6.97
N VAL A 165 0.95 -14.17 -8.13
CA VAL A 165 2.38 -14.45 -8.35
C VAL A 165 3.04 -13.22 -8.99
N GLY A 166 4.24 -12.87 -8.56
CA GLY A 166 5.01 -11.79 -9.19
C GLY A 166 6.46 -11.75 -8.76
N ILE A 167 7.27 -11.00 -9.51
CA ILE A 167 8.70 -10.81 -9.22
C ILE A 167 8.88 -9.77 -8.12
N ASN A 168 8.22 -8.65 -8.27
CA ASN A 168 8.30 -7.52 -7.35
C ASN A 168 6.90 -7.02 -7.03
N LEU A 169 6.34 -7.53 -5.94
CA LEU A 169 5.04 -7.13 -5.40
C LEU A 169 5.17 -5.97 -4.38
N LEU A 170 6.34 -5.32 -4.36
CA LEU A 170 6.74 -4.34 -3.33
C LEU A 170 6.28 -2.91 -3.62
N ARG A 171 5.55 -2.65 -4.71
CA ARG A 171 5.14 -1.28 -5.00
C ARG A 171 4.26 -0.75 -3.87
N GLU A 172 4.54 0.48 -3.47
CA GLU A 172 3.85 1.23 -2.43
C GLU A 172 2.35 1.34 -2.74
N GLY A 173 1.54 1.59 -1.73
CA GLY A 173 0.10 1.80 -1.89
C GLY A 173 -0.74 0.54 -2.05
N LEU A 174 -0.19 -0.65 -1.88
CA LEU A 174 -0.95 -1.91 -1.87
C LEU A 174 -1.47 -2.21 -0.47
N ASP A 175 -2.77 -2.11 -0.31
CA ASP A 175 -3.48 -2.45 0.92
C ASP A 175 -4.43 -3.63 0.66
N MET A 176 -4.05 -4.81 1.15
CA MET A 176 -4.74 -6.07 0.91
C MET A 176 -4.93 -6.82 2.23
N PRO A 177 -5.90 -6.42 3.06
CA PRO A 177 -6.16 -7.07 4.35
C PRO A 177 -6.59 -8.54 4.22
N GLU A 178 -7.04 -8.95 3.05
CA GLU A 178 -7.44 -10.32 2.73
C GLU A 178 -6.23 -11.28 2.58
N VAL A 179 -5.03 -10.74 2.40
CA VAL A 179 -3.79 -11.51 2.26
C VAL A 179 -3.33 -12.00 3.63
N SER A 180 -3.37 -13.30 3.84
CA SER A 180 -2.89 -13.95 5.07
C SER A 180 -1.56 -14.67 4.89
N LEU A 181 -1.17 -15.01 3.67
CA LEU A 181 0.09 -15.68 3.39
C LEU A 181 0.92 -14.92 2.36
N VAL A 182 2.18 -14.72 2.70
CA VAL A 182 3.22 -14.29 1.77
C VAL A 182 4.26 -15.40 1.65
N ALA A 183 4.46 -15.92 0.45
CA ALA A 183 5.46 -16.93 0.15
C ALA A 183 6.60 -16.32 -0.67
N ILE A 184 7.83 -16.48 -0.21
CA ILE A 184 9.04 -15.97 -0.84
C ILE A 184 9.88 -17.16 -1.30
N LEU A 185 9.84 -17.45 -2.60
CA LEU A 185 10.61 -18.56 -3.18
C LEU A 185 12.08 -18.15 -3.32
N ASP A 186 12.99 -19.13 -3.16
CA ASP A 186 14.44 -18.90 -3.22
C ASP A 186 14.87 -17.68 -2.39
N ALA A 187 14.42 -17.60 -1.16
CA ALA A 187 14.69 -16.48 -0.26
C ALA A 187 16.17 -16.36 0.10
N ASP A 188 16.94 -17.44 -0.01
CA ASP A 188 18.38 -17.51 0.27
C ASP A 188 19.27 -17.10 -0.91
N LYS A 189 18.71 -16.72 -2.05
CA LYS A 189 19.44 -16.17 -3.19
C LYS A 189 19.64 -14.68 -3.00
N GLU A 190 20.74 -14.28 -2.39
CA GLU A 190 21.02 -12.86 -2.14
C GLU A 190 21.04 -12.03 -3.42
N GLY A 191 20.46 -10.81 -3.32
CA GLY A 191 20.35 -9.87 -4.41
C GLY A 191 19.35 -8.76 -4.08
N PHE A 192 19.12 -7.85 -5.02
CA PHE A 192 18.23 -6.70 -4.82
C PHE A 192 16.82 -7.11 -4.35
N LEU A 193 16.24 -8.16 -4.95
CA LEU A 193 14.90 -8.67 -4.62
C LEU A 193 14.83 -9.46 -3.29
N ARG A 194 15.99 -9.80 -2.73
CA ARG A 194 16.11 -10.55 -1.46
C ARG A 194 16.98 -9.80 -0.45
N SER A 195 17.13 -8.48 -0.64
CA SER A 195 17.75 -7.60 0.35
C SER A 195 16.87 -7.52 1.61
N GLU A 196 17.47 -7.17 2.74
CA GLU A 196 16.78 -6.95 4.01
C GLU A 196 15.52 -6.10 3.83
N ARG A 197 15.63 -4.94 3.18
CA ARG A 197 14.50 -4.02 2.94
C ARG A 197 13.40 -4.67 2.11
N SER A 198 13.79 -5.35 1.04
CA SER A 198 12.87 -6.06 0.15
C SER A 198 12.08 -7.14 0.90
N LEU A 199 12.76 -7.92 1.73
CA LEU A 199 12.14 -8.96 2.54
C LEU A 199 11.18 -8.37 3.56
N ILE A 200 11.58 -7.35 4.32
CA ILE A 200 10.70 -6.67 5.31
C ILE A 200 9.42 -6.12 4.64
N GLN A 201 9.57 -5.45 3.50
CA GLN A 201 8.43 -4.90 2.76
C GLN A 201 7.48 -5.99 2.25
N THR A 202 8.04 -7.09 1.75
CA THR A 202 7.24 -8.22 1.24
C THR A 202 6.51 -8.94 2.38
N ILE A 203 7.22 -9.28 3.45
CA ILE A 203 6.69 -9.92 4.65
C ILE A 203 5.55 -9.05 5.24
N GLY A 204 5.74 -7.74 5.30
CA GLY A 204 4.78 -6.79 5.83
C GLY A 204 3.43 -6.74 5.08
N ARG A 205 3.33 -7.33 3.87
CA ARG A 205 2.04 -7.42 3.16
C ARG A 205 1.01 -8.30 3.87
N ALA A 206 1.44 -9.29 4.66
CA ALA A 206 0.55 -10.11 5.47
C ALA A 206 0.27 -9.51 6.87
N ALA A 207 0.82 -8.36 7.22
CA ALA A 207 0.70 -7.77 8.55
C ALA A 207 -0.69 -7.15 8.84
N ARG A 208 -1.59 -7.14 7.88
CA ARG A 208 -2.96 -6.61 8.02
C ARG A 208 -4.02 -7.69 8.19
N ASN A 209 -3.60 -8.94 8.18
CA ASN A 209 -4.46 -10.08 8.43
C ASN A 209 -4.16 -10.68 9.82
N VAL A 210 -5.21 -11.09 10.53
CA VAL A 210 -5.08 -11.71 11.86
C VAL A 210 -4.29 -13.03 11.78
N ASN A 211 -4.45 -13.76 10.66
CA ASN A 211 -3.77 -15.02 10.37
C ASN A 211 -2.46 -14.81 9.57
N GLY A 212 -1.88 -13.59 9.63
CA GLY A 212 -0.72 -13.22 8.86
C GLY A 212 0.48 -14.15 9.07
N LYS A 213 0.98 -14.75 7.97
CA LYS A 213 2.11 -15.65 7.92
C LYS A 213 3.01 -15.33 6.73
N ALA A 214 4.30 -15.46 6.90
CA ALA A 214 5.27 -15.41 5.80
C ALA A 214 6.10 -16.68 5.80
N ILE A 215 6.27 -17.30 4.62
CA ILE A 215 7.12 -18.47 4.42
C ILE A 215 8.27 -18.05 3.52
N LEU A 216 9.48 -18.23 4.02
CA LEU A 216 10.72 -18.02 3.30
C LEU A 216 11.29 -19.38 2.90
N TYR A 217 11.26 -19.72 1.63
CA TYR A 217 11.88 -20.94 1.15
C TYR A 217 13.36 -20.70 0.90
N GLY A 218 14.19 -21.33 1.71
CA GLY A 218 15.65 -21.20 1.69
C GLY A 218 16.32 -22.33 2.43
N ASP A 219 17.43 -22.84 1.89
CA ASP A 219 18.20 -23.92 2.53
C ASP A 219 19.16 -23.39 3.59
N LYS A 220 19.42 -22.09 3.56
CA LYS A 220 20.25 -21.38 4.54
C LYS A 220 19.66 -20.02 4.88
N ILE A 221 19.86 -19.58 6.11
CA ILE A 221 19.49 -18.23 6.53
C ILE A 221 20.64 -17.29 6.15
N THR A 222 20.39 -16.40 5.20
CA THR A 222 21.34 -15.37 4.79
C THR A 222 21.35 -14.19 5.76
N PRO A 223 22.38 -13.32 5.74
CA PRO A 223 22.41 -12.11 6.56
C PRO A 223 21.17 -11.21 6.34
N SER A 224 20.69 -11.08 5.10
CA SER A 224 19.49 -10.32 4.77
C SER A 224 18.23 -10.95 5.37
N MET A 225 18.10 -12.27 5.30
CA MET A 225 16.99 -13.01 5.94
C MET A 225 17.02 -12.85 7.45
N ALA A 226 18.20 -13.04 8.09
CA ALA A 226 18.33 -12.94 9.54
C ALA A 226 17.89 -11.57 10.06
N LYS A 227 18.29 -10.50 9.39
CA LYS A 227 17.87 -9.12 9.73
C LYS A 227 16.38 -8.89 9.53
N ALA A 228 15.82 -9.37 8.42
CA ALA A 228 14.39 -9.23 8.14
C ALA A 228 13.52 -10.00 9.15
N ILE A 229 13.92 -11.22 9.51
CA ILE A 229 13.28 -12.04 10.53
C ILE A 229 13.35 -11.33 11.88
N GLY A 230 14.55 -10.94 12.32
CA GLY A 230 14.73 -10.29 13.62
C GLY A 230 13.95 -8.98 13.75
N GLU A 231 13.92 -8.15 12.71
CA GLU A 231 13.13 -6.91 12.74
C GLU A 231 11.62 -7.17 12.79
N THR A 232 11.13 -8.17 12.05
CA THR A 232 9.71 -8.53 12.07
C THR A 232 9.32 -9.11 13.43
N GLU A 233 10.15 -9.95 14.03
CA GLU A 233 9.93 -10.48 15.37
C GLU A 233 9.95 -9.39 16.44
N ARG A 234 10.91 -8.46 16.39
CA ARG A 234 10.97 -7.29 17.27
C ARG A 234 9.69 -6.47 17.24
N ARG A 235 9.17 -6.20 16.03
CA ARG A 235 7.91 -5.45 15.85
C ARG A 235 6.73 -6.23 16.41
N ARG A 236 6.69 -7.53 16.15
CA ARG A 236 5.63 -8.43 16.65
C ARG A 236 5.59 -8.46 18.16
N GLU A 237 6.73 -8.66 18.81
CA GLU A 237 6.86 -8.67 20.27
C GLU A 237 6.44 -7.32 20.90
N LYS A 238 6.87 -6.21 20.32
CA LYS A 238 6.51 -4.87 20.79
C LYS A 238 5.00 -4.64 20.72
N GLN A 239 4.36 -5.05 19.62
CA GLN A 239 2.91 -4.96 19.48
C GLN A 239 2.18 -5.91 20.45
N GLN A 240 2.65 -7.14 20.60
CA GLN A 240 2.05 -8.11 21.50
C GLN A 240 2.08 -7.61 22.94
N LYS A 241 3.21 -7.13 23.39
CA LYS A 241 3.35 -6.55 24.73
C LYS A 241 2.40 -5.37 24.96
N TYR A 242 2.29 -4.48 23.98
CA TYR A 242 1.36 -3.37 24.04
C TYR A 242 -0.10 -3.84 24.12
N ASN A 243 -0.47 -4.84 23.33
CA ASN A 243 -1.83 -5.42 23.36
C ASN A 243 -2.15 -6.00 24.75
N GLU A 244 -1.21 -6.74 25.35
CA GLU A 244 -1.36 -7.34 26.69
C GLU A 244 -1.52 -6.26 27.76
N GLU A 245 -0.68 -5.21 27.72
CA GLU A 245 -0.72 -4.09 28.68
C GLU A 245 -2.03 -3.27 28.60
N HIS A 246 -2.64 -3.18 27.41
CA HIS A 246 -3.83 -2.36 27.18
C HIS A 246 -5.11 -3.19 26.98
N GLY A 247 -5.04 -4.51 27.09
CA GLY A 247 -6.20 -5.40 26.92
C GLY A 247 -6.78 -5.37 25.48
N ILE A 248 -5.93 -5.15 24.47
CA ILE A 248 -6.35 -5.03 23.07
C ILE A 248 -6.37 -6.43 22.43
N THR A 249 -7.51 -6.80 21.85
CA THR A 249 -7.61 -8.00 21.02
C THR A 249 -7.40 -7.62 19.56
N PRO A 250 -6.49 -8.29 18.82
CA PRO A 250 -6.27 -8.02 17.41
C PRO A 250 -7.55 -8.13 16.58
N GLN A 251 -7.87 -7.12 15.79
CA GLN A 251 -9.05 -7.08 14.92
C GLN A 251 -8.66 -6.90 13.47
N GLY A 252 -9.22 -7.74 12.60
CA GLY A 252 -9.05 -7.63 11.16
C GLY A 252 -9.69 -6.36 10.60
N LEU A 253 -9.08 -5.80 9.59
CA LEU A 253 -9.61 -4.63 8.88
C LEU A 253 -10.66 -5.07 7.86
N ASN A 254 -11.93 -4.73 8.08
CA ASN A 254 -12.99 -4.87 7.07
C ASN A 254 -13.03 -3.63 6.18
N LYS A 255 -12.07 -3.51 5.27
CA LYS A 255 -11.99 -2.39 4.33
C LYS A 255 -12.82 -2.70 3.08
N LYS A 256 -13.87 -1.92 2.82
CA LYS A 256 -14.65 -2.06 1.58
C LYS A 256 -13.73 -1.89 0.37
N VAL A 257 -13.91 -2.76 -0.63
CA VAL A 257 -13.22 -2.62 -1.92
C VAL A 257 -13.84 -1.45 -2.66
N VAL A 258 -13.16 -0.31 -2.69
CA VAL A 258 -13.60 0.86 -3.45
C VAL A 258 -13.15 0.71 -4.89
N ASP A 259 -14.10 0.76 -5.82
CA ASP A 259 -13.79 0.78 -7.24
C ASP A 259 -13.29 2.17 -7.65
N ILE A 260 -11.97 2.37 -7.56
CA ILE A 260 -11.30 3.62 -7.94
C ILE A 260 -11.51 3.94 -9.43
N LEU A 261 -11.73 2.92 -10.26
CA LEU A 261 -12.00 3.10 -11.69
C LEU A 261 -13.41 3.68 -11.93
N ALA A 262 -14.41 3.26 -11.14
CA ALA A 262 -15.74 3.86 -11.17
C ALA A 262 -15.71 5.33 -10.74
N LEU A 263 -14.90 5.67 -9.74
CA LEU A 263 -14.64 7.06 -9.35
C LEU A 263 -13.96 7.86 -10.46
N GLY A 264 -12.93 7.29 -11.11
CA GLY A 264 -12.22 7.94 -12.23
C GLY A 264 -13.12 8.15 -13.46
N GLN A 265 -13.98 7.19 -13.80
CA GLN A 265 -14.94 7.31 -14.90
C GLN A 265 -16.04 8.35 -14.61
N ASN A 266 -16.48 8.47 -13.38
CA ASN A 266 -17.42 9.51 -12.96
C ASN A 266 -16.81 10.91 -13.04
N ILE A 267 -15.52 11.06 -12.68
CA ILE A 267 -14.76 12.32 -12.84
C ILE A 267 -14.54 12.65 -14.32
N ALA A 268 -14.28 11.66 -15.17
CA ALA A 268 -14.11 11.87 -16.62
C ALA A 268 -15.43 12.22 -17.31
N LYS A 269 -16.55 11.61 -16.93
CA LYS A 269 -17.88 11.93 -17.45
C LYS A 269 -18.36 13.33 -17.03
N THR A 270 -17.95 13.81 -15.86
CA THR A 270 -18.25 15.18 -15.39
C THR A 270 -17.38 16.22 -16.14
N LYS A 271 -16.14 15.89 -16.51
CA LYS A 271 -15.26 16.78 -17.29
C LYS A 271 -15.69 16.93 -18.76
N ALA A 272 -16.40 15.94 -19.32
CA ALA A 272 -16.90 16.01 -20.70
C ALA A 272 -18.15 16.89 -20.87
N LYS A 273 -18.84 17.27 -19.78
CA LYS A 273 -20.10 18.03 -19.81
C LYS A 273 -20.01 19.50 -19.38
N GLY A 274 -18.80 20.08 -19.20
CA GLY A 274 -18.74 21.46 -18.71
C GLY A 274 -17.40 22.16 -18.98
N ARG A 275 -17.28 22.85 -20.12
CA ARG A 275 -16.38 23.99 -20.26
C ARG A 275 -17.06 25.20 -19.60
N GLY A 276 -16.78 25.47 -18.33
CA GLY A 276 -17.24 26.67 -17.65
C GLY A 276 -17.10 26.53 -16.14
N LYS A 277 -16.12 27.26 -15.61
CA LYS A 277 -15.91 27.70 -14.22
C LYS A 277 -16.68 26.96 -13.11
N SER A 278 -15.92 26.31 -12.26
CA SER A 278 -15.93 26.22 -10.80
C SER A 278 -15.61 24.80 -10.31
N ARG A 279 -14.91 24.74 -9.18
CA ARG A 279 -14.52 23.52 -8.45
C ARG A 279 -15.73 22.56 -8.36
N PRO A 280 -15.55 21.23 -8.51
CA PRO A 280 -16.61 20.30 -8.22
C PRO A 280 -16.87 20.32 -6.69
N ILE A 281 -17.95 20.93 -6.32
CA ILE A 281 -18.62 20.66 -5.06
C ILE A 281 -19.17 19.24 -5.23
N VAL A 282 -18.78 18.32 -4.36
CA VAL A 282 -19.51 17.06 -4.17
C VAL A 282 -20.90 17.47 -3.75
N GLU A 283 -21.90 17.21 -4.60
CA GLU A 283 -23.28 17.45 -4.24
C GLU A 283 -23.59 16.61 -3.00
N PRO A 284 -24.00 17.22 -1.90
CA PRO A 284 -24.55 16.47 -0.78
C PRO A 284 -25.87 15.87 -1.24
N ASP A 285 -26.02 14.55 -1.11
CA ASP A 285 -27.32 13.91 -1.18
C ASP A 285 -28.29 14.67 -0.26
N ASN A 286 -29.24 15.36 -0.89
CA ASN A 286 -30.45 15.92 -0.33
C ASN A 286 -30.39 16.39 1.14
N VAL A 287 -29.80 17.55 1.39
CA VAL A 287 -30.21 18.36 2.52
C VAL A 287 -31.37 19.22 2.02
N PRO A 288 -32.62 18.98 2.45
CA PRO A 288 -33.74 19.87 2.08
C PRO A 288 -33.43 21.26 2.65
N MET A 289 -33.45 22.26 1.81
CA MET A 289 -33.18 23.66 2.15
C MET A 289 -34.26 24.28 3.10
N ASP A 290 -35.12 23.46 3.67
CA ASP A 290 -36.32 23.88 4.46
C ASP A 290 -36.39 23.17 5.82
N MET A 291 -35.25 22.88 6.45
CA MET A 291 -35.23 22.28 7.79
C MET A 291 -35.34 23.38 8.87
N SER A 292 -36.29 23.19 9.80
CA SER A 292 -36.39 24.06 10.99
C SER A 292 -35.07 23.94 11.82
N PRO A 293 -34.62 25.00 12.55
CA PRO A 293 -33.41 24.96 13.37
C PRO A 293 -33.38 23.79 14.35
N LYS A 294 -34.55 23.35 14.84
CA LYS A 294 -34.68 22.22 15.76
C LYS A 294 -34.41 20.86 15.06
N ALA A 295 -34.84 20.71 13.82
CA ALA A 295 -34.62 19.52 13.03
C ALA A 295 -33.14 19.43 12.58
N LEU A 296 -32.51 20.56 12.29
CA LEU A 296 -31.10 20.66 11.95
C LEU A 296 -30.23 20.25 13.15
N GLN A 297 -30.60 20.70 14.36
CA GLN A 297 -29.87 20.32 15.59
C GLN A 297 -30.01 18.82 15.91
N GLN A 298 -31.19 18.24 15.69
CA GLN A 298 -31.34 16.78 15.83
C GLN A 298 -30.51 16.00 14.84
N LYS A 299 -30.42 16.46 13.58
CA LYS A 299 -29.63 15.80 12.54
C LYS A 299 -28.13 15.90 12.83
N ILE A 300 -27.65 17.03 13.34
CA ILE A 300 -26.27 17.21 13.79
C ILE A 300 -25.94 16.18 14.89
N HIS A 301 -26.81 16.03 15.89
CA HIS A 301 -26.59 15.11 17.00
C HIS A 301 -26.60 13.63 16.55
N GLU A 302 -27.49 13.27 15.62
CA GLU A 302 -27.55 11.93 15.02
C GLU A 302 -26.23 11.60 14.26
N LEU A 303 -25.75 12.54 13.43
CA LEU A 303 -24.52 12.37 12.68
C LEU A 303 -23.27 12.36 13.58
N GLU A 304 -23.26 13.09 14.69
CA GLU A 304 -22.20 13.01 15.70
C GLU A 304 -22.11 11.59 16.30
N GLY A 305 -23.27 11.00 16.60
CA GLY A 305 -23.34 9.61 17.10
C GLY A 305 -22.81 8.61 16.07
N LEU A 306 -23.22 8.75 14.81
CA LEU A 306 -22.73 7.89 13.72
C LEU A 306 -21.23 8.07 13.47
N MET A 307 -20.72 9.28 13.48
CA MET A 307 -19.29 9.56 13.34
C MET A 307 -18.48 8.87 14.45
N MET A 308 -18.94 8.96 15.70
CA MET A 308 -18.30 8.27 16.81
C MET A 308 -18.37 6.74 16.66
N GLN A 309 -19.47 6.20 16.20
CA GLN A 309 -19.63 4.77 15.97
C GLN A 309 -18.67 4.26 14.89
N HIS A 310 -18.55 4.96 13.74
CA HIS A 310 -17.59 4.63 12.71
C HIS A 310 -16.14 4.76 13.21
N ALA A 311 -15.84 5.77 14.01
CA ALA A 311 -14.50 5.93 14.60
C ALA A 311 -14.18 4.78 15.59
N GLN A 312 -15.14 4.32 16.39
CA GLN A 312 -14.96 3.17 17.29
C GLN A 312 -14.78 1.86 16.52
N ASN A 313 -15.43 1.74 15.36
CA ASN A 313 -15.29 0.59 14.46
C ASN A 313 -14.02 0.67 13.59
N LEU A 314 -13.17 1.70 13.80
CA LEU A 314 -11.96 1.94 13.00
C LEU A 314 -12.22 2.24 11.50
N GLU A 315 -13.43 2.64 11.16
CA GLU A 315 -13.87 3.07 9.83
C GLU A 315 -13.62 4.58 9.67
N PHE A 316 -12.33 4.95 9.60
CA PHE A 316 -11.93 6.36 9.66
C PHE A 316 -12.32 7.18 8.42
N GLU A 317 -12.45 6.54 7.26
CA GLU A 317 -12.88 7.23 6.03
C GLU A 317 -14.36 7.62 6.12
N GLU A 318 -15.21 6.72 6.59
CA GLU A 318 -16.63 6.96 6.86
C GLU A 318 -16.81 8.02 7.96
N ALA A 319 -16.05 7.91 9.03
CA ALA A 319 -16.04 8.92 10.09
C ALA A 319 -15.62 10.30 9.56
N ALA A 320 -14.64 10.38 8.66
CA ALA A 320 -14.19 11.63 8.04
C ALA A 320 -15.26 12.23 7.11
N GLN A 321 -15.96 11.42 6.32
CA GLN A 321 -17.07 11.89 5.47
C GLN A 321 -18.20 12.48 6.32
N ILE A 322 -18.58 11.81 7.40
CA ILE A 322 -19.62 12.31 8.32
C ILE A 322 -19.14 13.58 9.03
N ARG A 323 -17.88 13.69 9.42
CA ARG A 323 -17.29 14.91 9.98
C ARG A 323 -17.43 16.09 9.01
N ASP A 324 -17.14 15.88 7.74
CA ASP A 324 -17.21 16.93 6.71
C ASP A 324 -18.67 17.35 6.47
N GLN A 325 -19.64 16.43 6.51
CA GLN A 325 -21.08 16.73 6.50
C GLN A 325 -21.51 17.53 7.75
N LEU A 326 -21.01 17.14 8.92
CA LEU A 326 -21.28 17.87 10.17
C LEU A 326 -20.77 19.31 10.12
N HIS A 327 -19.61 19.54 9.52
CA HIS A 327 -19.06 20.89 9.36
C HIS A 327 -20.00 21.77 8.51
N GLN A 328 -20.47 21.25 7.39
CA GLN A 328 -21.42 21.95 6.51
C GLN A 328 -22.76 22.25 7.21
N LEU A 329 -23.32 21.27 7.94
CA LEU A 329 -24.56 21.46 8.66
C LEU A 329 -24.44 22.48 9.81
N ARG A 330 -23.31 22.51 10.49
CA ARG A 330 -23.05 23.51 11.54
C ARG A 330 -22.90 24.92 10.97
N GLU A 331 -22.26 25.09 9.81
CA GLU A 331 -22.20 26.38 9.11
C GLU A 331 -23.59 26.85 8.69
N LEU A 332 -24.44 25.95 8.16
CA LEU A 332 -25.84 26.26 7.83
C LEU A 332 -26.67 26.62 9.08
N PHE A 333 -26.45 25.93 10.20
CA PHE A 333 -27.10 26.24 11.47
C PHE A 333 -26.74 27.62 12.00
N ILE A 334 -25.46 28.01 11.93
CA ILE A 334 -24.99 29.34 12.33
C ILE A 334 -25.57 30.42 11.40
N ALA A 335 -25.69 30.14 10.11
CA ALA A 335 -26.25 31.07 9.14
C ALA A 335 -27.79 31.23 9.27
N ALA A 336 -28.49 30.25 9.86
CA ALA A 336 -29.94 30.24 10.08
C ALA A 336 -30.36 30.69 11.49
N SER A 337 -29.38 30.91 12.39
CA SER A 337 -29.56 31.45 13.76
C SER A 337 -29.34 32.94 13.78
#